data_a3d20122d598e82420f55161d52810a0
#
_entry.id   a3d20122d598e82420f55161d52810a0
#
_cell.length_a   1.000
_cell.length_b   1.000
_cell.length_c   1.000
_cell.angle_alpha   90.00
_cell.angle_beta   90.00
_cell.angle_gamma   90.00
#
_symmetry.space_group_name_H-M   'P 1'
#
loop_
_entity.id
_entity.type
_entity.pdbx_description
1 polymer ?
#
loop_
_entity_poly.entity_id
_entity_poly.type
_entity_poly.pdbx_seq_one_letter_code
_entity_poly.pdbx_strand_id
1 'polypeptide(L)'
;TIQGASKADAKSEELARPGHIFPLRANDKGVLGRNGHTEATVDLMKLSGFNSAGVLCELMNKDGTMMKAAELAAFAKKHDLPLLTIAELYQYRLA
;
A
#
# COMPACT_ATOMS: atom_id res chain seq x y z
N THR A 1 11.34 12.50 1.76
CA THR A 1 11.60 11.26 2.54
C THR A 1 11.10 10.02 1.83
N ILE A 2 9.82 9.98 1.47
CA ILE A 2 9.24 8.80 0.79
C ILE A 2 9.92 8.54 -0.54
N GLN A 3 10.08 9.57 -1.37
CA GLN A 3 10.78 9.44 -2.66
C GLN A 3 12.23 9.00 -2.48
N GLY A 4 12.94 9.56 -1.50
CA GLY A 4 14.31 9.17 -1.20
C GLY A 4 14.42 7.72 -0.74
N ALA A 5 13.52 7.28 0.15
CA ALA A 5 13.50 5.91 0.66
C ALA A 5 13.13 4.88 -0.42
N SER A 6 12.37 5.27 -1.45
CA SER A 6 11.91 4.36 -2.51
C SER A 6 12.95 4.10 -3.60
N LYS A 7 14.03 4.86 -3.65
CA LYS A 7 15.08 4.69 -4.65
C LYS A 7 15.85 3.38 -4.44
N ALA A 8 16.25 2.74 -5.55
CA ALA A 8 17.05 1.53 -5.48
C ALA A 8 18.42 1.74 -4.83
N ASP A 9 18.98 2.95 -4.95
CA ASP A 9 20.26 3.35 -4.41
C ASP A 9 20.14 4.26 -3.17
N ALA A 10 19.01 4.18 -2.45
CA ALA A 10 18.76 5.00 -1.26
C ALA A 10 19.86 4.80 -0.20
N LYS A 11 20.30 5.92 0.40
CA LYS A 11 21.31 5.93 1.46
C LYS A 11 20.71 6.50 2.74
N SER A 12 21.19 6.00 3.87
CA SER A 12 20.68 6.44 5.18
C SER A 12 20.87 7.94 5.43
N GLU A 13 21.90 8.54 4.85
CA GLU A 13 22.19 9.97 4.97
C GLU A 13 21.13 10.86 4.31
N GLU A 14 20.36 10.30 3.38
CA GLU A 14 19.29 11.03 2.68
C GLU A 14 18.01 11.14 3.51
N LEU A 15 17.96 10.48 4.67
CA LEU A 15 16.79 10.45 5.54
C LEU A 15 17.05 11.19 6.84
N ALA A 16 16.08 12.01 7.26
CA ALA A 16 16.12 12.68 8.56
C ALA A 16 15.90 11.69 9.71
N ARG A 17 16.64 11.88 10.81
CA ARG A 17 16.50 11.07 12.03
C ARG A 17 16.52 11.99 13.26
N PRO A 18 15.46 12.00 14.09
CA PRO A 18 14.21 11.25 13.91
C PRO A 18 13.34 11.81 12.79
N GLY A 19 12.40 11.02 12.31
CA GLY A 19 11.47 11.40 11.25
C GLY A 19 10.03 11.08 11.62
N HIS A 20 9.10 11.43 10.73
CA HIS A 20 7.65 11.27 10.95
C HIS A 20 7.01 10.18 10.08
N ILE A 21 7.77 9.59 9.15
CA ILE A 21 7.31 8.51 8.30
C ILE A 21 7.54 7.18 9.00
N PHE A 22 6.49 6.37 9.07
CA PHE A 22 6.52 5.06 9.71
C PHE A 22 6.72 3.98 8.67
N PRO A 23 7.94 3.44 8.51
CA PRO A 23 8.19 2.44 7.48
C PRO A 23 7.68 1.07 7.89
N LEU A 24 7.12 0.34 6.93
CA LEU A 24 6.68 -1.05 7.09
C LEU A 24 7.40 -1.91 6.05
N ARG A 25 7.78 -3.09 6.45
CA ARG A 25 8.41 -4.06 5.55
C ARG A 25 7.42 -5.15 5.17
N ALA A 26 7.17 -5.29 3.88
CA ALA A 26 6.32 -6.35 3.34
C ALA A 26 7.04 -7.70 3.35
N ASN A 27 6.26 -8.79 3.40
CA ASN A 27 6.78 -10.13 3.15
C ASN A 27 7.41 -10.19 1.76
N ASP A 28 8.54 -10.87 1.62
CA ASP A 28 9.29 -10.95 0.35
C ASP A 28 8.47 -11.60 -0.77
N LYS A 29 7.52 -12.48 -0.43
CA LYS A 29 6.61 -13.12 -1.40
C LYS A 29 5.37 -12.29 -1.71
N GLY A 30 5.25 -11.08 -1.13
CA GLY A 30 4.08 -10.23 -1.30
C GLY A 30 2.82 -10.88 -0.73
N VAL A 31 1.69 -10.69 -1.39
CA VAL A 31 0.40 -11.25 -0.93
C VAL A 31 0.37 -12.79 -0.92
N LEU A 32 1.25 -13.45 -1.67
CA LEU A 32 1.38 -14.90 -1.63
C LEU A 32 2.01 -15.40 -0.33
N GLY A 33 2.81 -14.55 0.33
CA GLY A 33 3.41 -14.87 1.63
C GLY A 33 2.58 -14.40 2.81
N ARG A 34 1.88 -13.28 2.67
CA ARG A 34 1.02 -12.71 3.71
C ARG A 34 -0.09 -11.87 3.07
N ASN A 35 -1.34 -12.16 3.39
CA ASN A 35 -2.51 -11.45 2.86
C ASN A 35 -2.73 -10.12 3.58
N GLY A 36 -1.74 -9.23 3.54
CA GLY A 36 -1.78 -7.94 4.21
C GLY A 36 -1.82 -6.77 3.24
N HIS A 37 -2.27 -5.62 3.72
CA HIS A 37 -2.31 -4.39 2.92
C HIS A 37 -0.90 -3.89 2.57
N THR A 38 0.07 -4.11 3.45
CA THR A 38 1.48 -3.78 3.17
C THR A 38 1.99 -4.57 1.97
N GLU A 39 1.75 -5.87 1.94
CA GLU A 39 2.12 -6.74 0.83
C GLU A 39 1.39 -6.38 -0.46
N ALA A 40 0.09 -6.08 -0.36
CA ALA A 40 -0.71 -5.65 -1.51
C ALA A 40 -0.16 -4.35 -2.12
N THR A 41 0.23 -3.39 -1.28
CA THR A 41 0.80 -2.12 -1.74
C THR A 41 2.07 -2.36 -2.55
N VAL A 42 3.00 -3.16 -2.03
CA VAL A 42 4.25 -3.46 -2.71
C VAL A 42 4.01 -4.21 -4.01
N ASP A 43 3.13 -5.22 -4.01
CA ASP A 43 2.78 -5.98 -5.21
C ASP A 43 2.18 -5.10 -6.30
N LEU A 44 1.25 -4.21 -5.95
CA LEU A 44 0.64 -3.29 -6.90
C LEU A 44 1.67 -2.36 -7.52
N MET A 45 2.63 -1.87 -6.74
CA MET A 45 3.71 -1.02 -7.26
C MET A 45 4.58 -1.79 -8.24
N LYS A 46 4.98 -3.01 -7.91
CA LYS A 46 5.77 -3.88 -8.81
C LYS A 46 5.02 -4.19 -10.09
N LEU A 47 3.76 -4.60 -10.00
CA LEU A 47 2.93 -4.95 -11.15
C LEU A 47 2.67 -3.75 -12.06
N SER A 48 2.69 -2.55 -11.50
CA SER A 48 2.53 -1.29 -12.25
C SER A 48 3.84 -0.76 -12.84
N GLY A 49 4.95 -1.46 -12.66
CA GLY A 49 6.25 -1.07 -13.20
C GLY A 49 7.02 -0.04 -12.38
N PHE A 50 6.61 0.21 -11.15
CA PHE A 50 7.29 1.13 -10.24
C PHE A 50 8.26 0.41 -9.31
N ASN A 51 9.04 1.17 -8.53
CA ASN A 51 9.87 0.63 -7.48
C ASN A 51 9.00 -0.08 -6.41
N SER A 52 9.61 -1.00 -5.67
CA SER A 52 8.93 -1.84 -4.68
C SER A 52 8.61 -1.08 -3.40
N ALA A 53 8.04 0.10 -3.52
CA ALA A 53 7.67 0.95 -2.39
C ALA A 53 6.39 1.72 -2.72
N GLY A 54 5.52 1.87 -1.74
CA GLY A 54 4.29 2.62 -1.90
C GLY A 54 3.83 3.21 -0.58
N VAL A 55 2.80 4.03 -0.67
CA VAL A 55 2.16 4.64 0.51
C VAL A 55 0.81 4.00 0.69
N LEU A 56 0.47 3.66 1.93
CA LEU A 56 -0.85 3.16 2.27
C LEU A 56 -1.47 4.02 3.37
N CYS A 57 -2.78 4.13 3.33
CA CYS A 57 -3.55 4.89 4.30
C CYS A 57 -4.91 4.23 4.49
N GLU A 58 -5.33 4.09 5.74
CA GLU A 58 -6.66 3.57 6.06
C GLU A 58 -7.67 4.70 6.05
N LEU A 59 -8.84 4.44 5.46
CA LEU A 59 -9.91 5.43 5.39
C LEU A 59 -10.78 5.35 6.64
N MET A 60 -11.04 6.52 7.24
CA MET A 60 -11.88 6.66 8.41
C MET A 60 -13.14 7.44 8.08
N ASN A 61 -14.22 7.12 8.76
CA ASN A 61 -15.42 7.93 8.79
C ASN A 61 -15.19 9.21 9.59
N LYS A 62 -16.09 10.19 9.45
CA LYS A 62 -15.99 11.45 10.19
C LYS A 62 -16.02 11.27 11.71
N ASP A 63 -16.65 10.19 12.18
CA ASP A 63 -16.72 9.86 13.62
C ASP A 63 -15.48 9.11 14.16
N GLY A 64 -14.48 8.86 13.31
CA GLY A 64 -13.24 8.17 13.67
C GLY A 64 -13.26 6.66 13.51
N THR A 65 -14.39 6.06 13.14
CA THR A 65 -14.46 4.61 12.88
C THR A 65 -13.87 4.29 11.49
N MET A 66 -13.34 3.08 11.32
CA MET A 66 -12.83 2.62 10.04
C MET A 66 -13.98 2.37 9.06
N MET A 67 -13.82 2.79 7.81
CA MET A 67 -14.79 2.53 6.75
C MET A 67 -14.88 1.02 6.48
N LYS A 68 -16.12 0.53 6.38
CA LYS A 68 -16.42 -0.87 6.02
C LYS A 68 -16.68 -0.99 4.52
N ALA A 69 -16.87 -2.22 4.05
CA ALA A 69 -16.95 -2.53 2.61
C ALA A 69 -17.96 -1.65 1.84
N ALA A 70 -19.18 -1.47 2.36
CA ALA A 70 -20.20 -0.64 1.68
C ALA A 70 -19.79 0.83 1.62
N GLU A 71 -19.21 1.36 2.68
CA GLU A 71 -18.73 2.75 2.77
C GLU A 71 -17.54 2.97 1.83
N LEU A 72 -16.62 1.99 1.76
CA LEU A 72 -15.48 2.03 0.87
C LEU A 72 -15.90 2.01 -0.60
N ALA A 73 -16.91 1.20 -0.95
CA ALA A 73 -17.44 1.16 -2.32
C ALA A 73 -18.03 2.51 -2.72
N ALA A 74 -18.80 3.13 -1.84
CA ALA A 74 -19.37 4.47 -2.07
C ALA A 74 -18.27 5.54 -2.20
N PHE A 75 -17.25 5.48 -1.36
CA PHE A 75 -16.11 6.39 -1.40
C PHE A 75 -15.34 6.26 -2.72
N ALA A 76 -15.04 5.04 -3.13
CA ALA A 76 -14.32 4.77 -4.38
C ALA A 76 -15.09 5.30 -5.58
N LYS A 77 -16.42 5.09 -5.62
CA LYS A 77 -17.28 5.60 -6.68
C LYS A 77 -17.32 7.13 -6.71
N LYS A 78 -17.47 7.75 -5.55
CA LYS A 78 -17.53 9.22 -5.41
C LYS A 78 -16.25 9.89 -5.92
N HIS A 79 -15.09 9.30 -5.67
CA HIS A 79 -13.79 9.87 -6.01
C HIS A 79 -13.16 9.25 -7.26
N ASP A 80 -13.91 8.44 -7.99
CA ASP A 80 -13.45 7.75 -9.22
C ASP A 80 -12.15 6.98 -8.98
N LEU A 81 -12.12 6.19 -7.92
CA LEU A 81 -10.98 5.35 -7.55
C LEU A 81 -11.27 3.88 -7.85
N PRO A 82 -10.27 3.13 -8.34
CA PRO A 82 -10.44 1.68 -8.47
C PRO A 82 -10.59 1.04 -7.09
N LEU A 83 -11.39 0.00 -7.00
CA LEU A 83 -11.59 -0.78 -5.79
C LEU A 83 -11.15 -2.21 -6.06
N LEU A 84 -10.24 -2.71 -5.24
CA LEU A 84 -9.65 -4.03 -5.40
C LEU A 84 -9.60 -4.72 -4.04
N THR A 85 -9.79 -6.02 -4.01
CA THR A 85 -9.60 -6.83 -2.81
C THR A 85 -8.24 -7.52 -2.84
N ILE A 86 -7.70 -7.82 -1.66
CA ILE A 86 -6.47 -8.62 -1.55
C ILE A 86 -6.66 -10.00 -2.15
N ALA A 87 -7.87 -10.58 -2.02
CA ALA A 87 -8.20 -11.88 -2.62
C ALA A 87 -8.09 -11.84 -4.15
N GLU A 88 -8.58 -10.80 -4.80
CA GLU A 88 -8.45 -10.62 -6.25
C GLU A 88 -6.98 -10.51 -6.67
N LEU A 89 -6.20 -9.73 -5.93
CA LEU A 89 -4.77 -9.59 -6.21
C LEU A 89 -4.02 -10.92 -6.01
N TYR A 90 -4.37 -11.67 -4.98
CA TYR A 90 -3.81 -12.99 -4.72
C TYR A 90 -4.07 -13.93 -5.90
N GLN A 91 -5.31 -13.99 -6.37
CA GLN A 91 -5.67 -14.81 -7.53
C GLN A 91 -4.96 -14.38 -8.80
N TYR A 92 -4.83 -13.08 -9.02
CA TYR A 92 -4.08 -12.54 -10.15
C TYR A 92 -2.63 -13.00 -10.14
N ARG A 93 -1.99 -13.02 -8.98
CA ARG A 93 -0.59 -13.42 -8.84
C ARG A 93 -0.38 -14.92 -8.98
N LEU A 94 -1.40 -15.74 -8.67
CA LEU A 94 -1.34 -17.20 -8.86
C LEU A 94 -1.43 -17.60 -10.32
N ALA A 95 -2.05 -16.80 -11.13
CA ALA A 95 -2.26 -17.09 -12.54
C ALA A 95 -0.97 -17.01 -13.38
#